data_42c371f3963e3ba9a90c266fb61d04b8
#
_entry.id   42c371f3963e3ba9a90c266fb61d04b8
#
_cell.length_a   1.000
_cell.length_b   1.000
_cell.length_c   1.000
_cell.angle_alpha   90.00
_cell.angle_beta   90.00
_cell.angle_gamma   90.00
#
_symmetry.space_group_name_H-M   'P 1'
#
loop_
_entity.id
_entity.type
_entity.pdbx_description
1 polymer ?
#
loop_
_entity_poly.entity_id
_entity_poly.type
_entity_poly.pdbx_seq_one_letter_code
_entity_poly.pdbx_strand_id
1 'polypeptide(L)'
;SREWIYVKDHCEALLKVFKKGKIGEFYNIGSNKNLNNLEICKSLIKIAKSIITIGPNVKIQFVKDRPGHDIRYALNSKKILKKLKWKTSIEFKKGLEKTFLWYLHNNNYYKSISKKDIVKRLGTK
;
A
#
# COMPACT_ATOMS: atom_id res chain seq x y z
N SER A 1 2.17 -2.72 11.90
CA SER A 1 0.99 -2.78 11.00
C SER A 1 0.69 -1.42 10.38
N ARG A 2 0.04 -1.40 9.23
CA ARG A 2 -0.29 -0.18 8.46
C ARG A 2 -1.69 -0.29 7.90
N GLU A 3 -2.31 0.85 7.60
CA GLU A 3 -3.50 0.89 6.76
C GLU A 3 -3.12 0.88 5.29
N TRP A 4 -3.50 -0.20 4.63
CA TRP A 4 -3.22 -0.39 3.22
C TRP A 4 -4.42 0.06 2.39
N ILE A 5 -4.17 0.92 1.41
CA ILE A 5 -5.19 1.48 0.53
C ILE A 5 -4.73 1.38 -0.93
N TYR A 6 -5.66 1.10 -1.82
CA TYR A 6 -5.37 1.09 -3.25
C TYR A 6 -5.17 2.52 -3.76
N VAL A 7 -4.15 2.72 -4.59
CA VAL A 7 -3.72 4.06 -5.02
C VAL A 7 -4.84 4.88 -5.66
N LYS A 8 -5.71 4.28 -6.48
CA LYS A 8 -6.83 5.01 -7.11
C LYS A 8 -7.83 5.53 -6.08
N ASP A 9 -8.18 4.73 -5.07
CA ASP A 9 -9.03 5.17 -3.97
C ASP A 9 -8.42 6.39 -3.24
N HIS A 10 -7.10 6.35 -3.02
CA HIS A 10 -6.39 7.47 -2.41
C HIS A 10 -6.44 8.74 -3.29
N CYS A 11 -6.19 8.60 -4.60
CA CYS A 11 -6.30 9.70 -5.54
C CYS A 11 -7.72 10.29 -5.61
N GLU A 12 -8.75 9.44 -5.59
CA GLU A 12 -10.15 9.88 -5.55
C GLU A 12 -10.47 10.64 -4.26
N ALA A 13 -9.92 10.20 -3.12
CA ALA A 13 -10.04 10.94 -1.87
C ALA A 13 -9.43 12.33 -1.97
N LEU A 14 -8.20 12.44 -2.50
CA LEU A 14 -7.51 13.73 -2.70
C LEU A 14 -8.33 14.67 -3.59
N LEU A 15 -8.82 14.17 -4.73
CA LEU A 15 -9.69 14.95 -5.63
C LEU A 15 -10.98 15.40 -4.93
N LYS A 16 -11.54 14.55 -4.09
CA LYS A 16 -12.75 14.89 -3.34
C LYS A 16 -12.50 15.94 -2.27
N VAL A 17 -11.37 15.84 -1.57
CA VAL A 17 -10.93 16.88 -0.62
C VAL A 17 -10.68 18.20 -1.36
N PHE A 18 -9.97 18.17 -2.49
CA PHE A 18 -9.71 19.36 -3.30
C PHE A 18 -11.01 20.07 -3.74
N LYS A 19 -12.00 19.31 -4.22
CA LYS A 19 -13.26 19.86 -4.75
C LYS A 19 -14.27 20.29 -3.68
N LYS A 20 -14.29 19.62 -2.54
CA LYS A 20 -15.38 19.72 -1.53
C LYS A 20 -14.86 19.86 -0.09
N GLY A 21 -13.57 19.84 0.13
CA GLY A 21 -12.99 20.06 1.46
C GLY A 21 -13.18 21.51 1.91
N LYS A 22 -13.35 21.69 3.20
CA LYS A 22 -13.41 23.02 3.80
C LYS A 22 -11.99 23.55 3.97
N ILE A 23 -11.75 24.79 3.55
CA ILE A 23 -10.45 25.48 3.70
C ILE A 23 -10.06 25.53 5.19
N GLY A 24 -8.79 25.26 5.47
CA GLY A 24 -8.25 25.21 6.84
C GLY A 24 -8.52 23.91 7.59
N GLU A 25 -9.22 22.94 6.98
CA GLU A 25 -9.52 21.66 7.58
C GLU A 25 -8.60 20.55 7.07
N PHE A 26 -8.29 19.57 7.93
CA PHE A 26 -7.56 18.38 7.55
C PHE A 26 -8.47 17.14 7.48
N TYR A 27 -8.12 16.20 6.63
CA TYR A 27 -8.84 14.95 6.41
C TYR A 27 -7.86 13.77 6.37
N ASN A 28 -8.03 12.82 7.30
CA ASN A 28 -7.30 11.57 7.22
C ASN A 28 -7.91 10.68 6.14
N ILE A 29 -7.07 10.11 5.28
CA ILE A 29 -7.48 9.18 4.23
C ILE A 29 -6.94 7.81 4.60
N GLY A 30 -7.82 6.86 4.88
CA GLY A 30 -7.48 5.50 5.28
C GLY A 30 -8.57 4.51 4.88
N SER A 31 -8.19 3.23 4.81
CA SER A 31 -9.09 2.15 4.42
C SER A 31 -9.87 1.56 5.60
N ASN A 32 -9.55 1.95 6.82
CA ASN A 32 -9.99 1.30 8.07
C ASN A 32 -9.58 -0.19 8.16
N LYS A 33 -8.63 -0.63 7.31
CA LYS A 33 -8.11 -2.00 7.32
C LYS A 33 -6.63 -1.99 7.64
N ASN A 34 -6.31 -2.32 8.89
CA ASN A 34 -4.95 -2.38 9.38
C ASN A 34 -4.42 -3.81 9.27
N LEU A 35 -3.34 -4.01 8.50
CA LEU A 35 -2.69 -5.30 8.27
C LEU A 35 -1.20 -5.19 8.56
N ASN A 36 -0.62 -6.26 9.11
CA ASN A 36 0.83 -6.32 9.30
C ASN A 36 1.56 -6.74 8.02
N ASN A 37 2.87 -6.48 7.98
CA ASN A 37 3.67 -6.77 6.80
C ASN A 37 3.67 -8.27 6.42
N LEU A 38 3.60 -9.17 7.42
CA LEU A 38 3.58 -10.62 7.16
C LEU A 38 2.28 -11.03 6.44
N GLU A 39 1.14 -10.46 6.83
CA GLU A 39 -0.15 -10.70 6.16
C GLU A 39 -0.12 -10.20 4.71
N ILE A 40 0.52 -9.05 4.47
CA ILE A 40 0.70 -8.51 3.11
C ILE A 40 1.59 -9.45 2.29
N CYS A 41 2.75 -9.85 2.81
CA CYS A 41 3.66 -10.76 2.12
C CYS A 41 2.99 -12.09 1.76
N LYS A 42 2.27 -12.71 2.70
CA LYS A 42 1.52 -13.95 2.46
C LYS A 42 0.46 -13.77 1.38
N SER A 43 -0.29 -12.65 1.44
CA SER A 43 -1.32 -12.33 0.43
C SER A 43 -0.71 -12.11 -0.94
N LEU A 44 0.41 -11.39 -1.03
CA LEU A 44 1.11 -11.14 -2.28
C LEU A 44 1.66 -12.43 -2.90
N ILE A 45 2.29 -13.30 -2.11
CA ILE A 45 2.78 -14.61 -2.58
C ILE A 45 1.61 -15.46 -3.09
N LYS A 46 0.47 -15.48 -2.38
CA LYS A 46 -0.72 -16.21 -2.83
C LYS A 46 -1.24 -15.70 -4.19
N ILE A 47 -1.34 -14.39 -4.35
CA ILE A 47 -1.73 -13.76 -5.62
C ILE A 47 -0.71 -14.09 -6.72
N ALA A 48 0.59 -13.94 -6.44
CA ALA A 48 1.63 -14.22 -7.41
C ALA A 48 1.56 -15.69 -7.90
N LYS A 49 1.39 -16.65 -6.98
CA LYS A 49 1.25 -18.09 -7.32
C LYS A 49 0.03 -18.41 -8.19
N SER A 50 -1.03 -17.61 -8.11
CA SER A 50 -2.21 -17.81 -8.97
C SER A 50 -2.07 -17.21 -10.37
N ILE A 51 -1.05 -16.38 -10.61
CA ILE A 51 -0.88 -15.64 -11.87
C ILE A 51 0.36 -16.10 -12.63
N ILE A 52 1.44 -16.39 -11.90
CA ILE A 52 2.74 -16.79 -12.47
C ILE A 52 3.35 -17.98 -11.72
N THR A 53 4.25 -18.69 -12.40
CA THR A 53 5.12 -19.67 -11.74
C THR A 53 6.16 -18.93 -10.91
N ILE A 54 6.18 -19.20 -9.59
CA ILE A 54 7.15 -18.62 -8.68
C ILE A 54 8.30 -19.62 -8.48
N GLY A 55 9.53 -19.14 -8.59
CA GLY A 55 10.72 -19.95 -8.34
C GLY A 55 10.81 -20.45 -6.87
N PRO A 56 11.48 -21.59 -6.62
CA PRO A 56 11.57 -22.20 -5.29
C PRO A 56 12.28 -21.34 -4.25
N ASN A 57 13.07 -20.36 -4.69
CA ASN A 57 13.84 -19.48 -3.81
C ASN A 57 13.04 -18.30 -3.24
N VAL A 58 11.78 -18.13 -3.66
CA VAL A 58 10.92 -17.06 -3.12
C VAL A 58 10.44 -17.47 -1.72
N LYS A 59 10.98 -16.81 -0.71
CA LYS A 59 10.66 -17.04 0.71
C LYS A 59 10.54 -15.74 1.49
N ILE A 60 9.74 -15.79 2.56
CA ILE A 60 9.67 -14.69 3.53
C ILE A 60 10.88 -14.79 4.45
N GLN A 61 11.64 -13.69 4.56
CA GLN A 61 12.78 -13.58 5.46
C GLN A 61 12.53 -12.49 6.49
N PHE A 62 12.71 -12.84 7.77
CA PHE A 62 12.67 -11.87 8.86
C PHE A 62 14.03 -11.19 8.98
N VAL A 63 14.01 -9.89 9.16
CA VAL A 63 15.21 -9.06 9.29
C VAL A 63 15.05 -8.12 10.49
N LYS A 64 16.19 -7.68 11.06
CA LYS A 64 16.17 -6.72 12.16
C LYS A 64 15.44 -5.45 11.73
N ASP A 65 14.59 -4.91 12.59
CA ASP A 65 13.85 -3.69 12.31
C ASP A 65 14.77 -2.45 12.35
N ARG A 66 14.38 -1.40 11.65
CA ARG A 66 15.10 -0.12 11.67
C ARG A 66 14.81 0.62 13.00
N PRO A 67 15.76 1.39 13.53
CA PRO A 67 15.51 2.25 14.68
C PRO A 67 14.36 3.24 14.40
N GLY A 68 13.50 3.48 15.41
CA GLY A 68 12.40 4.43 15.30
C GLY A 68 11.25 4.01 14.37
N HIS A 69 11.16 2.72 14.04
CA HIS A 69 10.07 2.23 13.20
C HIS A 69 8.77 2.07 14.01
N ASP A 70 7.71 2.76 13.61
CA ASP A 70 6.40 2.64 14.25
C ASP A 70 5.88 1.20 14.16
N ILE A 71 5.50 0.62 15.29
CA ILE A 71 4.91 -0.73 15.35
C ILE A 71 3.55 -0.73 14.66
N ARG A 72 2.76 0.33 14.88
CA ARG A 72 1.42 0.46 14.30
C ARG A 72 1.18 1.88 13.82
N TYR A 73 0.61 1.98 12.62
CA TYR A 73 0.14 3.24 12.05
C TYR A 73 -1.31 3.05 11.58
N ALA A 74 -2.25 3.68 12.27
CA ALA A 74 -3.67 3.58 11.98
C ALA A 74 -4.31 4.98 12.00
N LEU A 75 -5.17 5.26 11.04
CA LEU A 75 -5.82 6.54 10.85
C LEU A 75 -7.32 6.45 11.18
N ASN A 76 -7.88 7.55 11.64
CA ASN A 76 -9.33 7.68 11.79
C ASN A 76 -9.89 8.48 10.61
N SER A 77 -10.47 7.78 9.65
CA SER A 77 -11.07 8.36 8.43
C SER A 77 -12.58 8.68 8.55
N LYS A 78 -13.13 8.66 9.76
CA LYS A 78 -14.56 8.97 9.97
C LYS A 78 -14.95 10.37 9.47
N LYS A 79 -14.06 11.35 9.57
CA LYS A 79 -14.33 12.74 9.15
C LYS A 79 -14.56 12.83 7.64
N ILE A 80 -13.68 12.26 6.82
CA ILE A 80 -13.83 12.28 5.35
C ILE A 80 -15.10 11.53 4.92
N LEU A 81 -15.40 10.39 5.56
CA LEU A 81 -16.64 9.66 5.30
C LEU A 81 -17.88 10.51 5.61
N LYS A 82 -17.93 11.10 6.80
CA LYS A 82 -19.11 11.89 7.24
C LYS A 82 -19.28 13.18 6.44
N LYS A 83 -18.20 13.95 6.25
CA LYS A 83 -18.24 15.28 5.62
C LYS A 83 -18.24 15.23 4.10
N LEU A 84 -17.44 14.34 3.51
CA LEU A 84 -17.27 14.27 2.06
C LEU A 84 -17.91 13.02 1.43
N LYS A 85 -18.53 12.14 2.23
CA LYS A 85 -19.16 10.89 1.74
C LYS A 85 -18.19 10.04 0.90
N TRP A 86 -16.90 10.02 1.32
CA TRP A 86 -15.88 9.19 0.68
C TRP A 86 -15.55 7.97 1.53
N LYS A 87 -15.40 6.84 0.87
CA LYS A 87 -14.88 5.58 1.40
C LYS A 87 -14.13 4.84 0.29
N THR A 88 -13.29 3.89 0.65
CA THR A 88 -12.64 3.01 -0.32
C THR A 88 -13.68 2.24 -1.14
N SER A 89 -13.47 2.14 -2.44
CA SER A 89 -14.33 1.41 -3.39
C SER A 89 -13.76 0.04 -3.74
N ILE A 90 -12.44 -0.14 -3.62
CA ILE A 90 -11.73 -1.36 -3.98
C ILE A 90 -11.36 -2.15 -2.72
N GLU A 91 -11.77 -3.40 -2.66
CA GLU A 91 -11.34 -4.32 -1.60
C GLU A 91 -9.83 -4.53 -1.63
N PHE A 92 -9.20 -4.68 -0.45
CA PHE A 92 -7.75 -4.79 -0.29
C PHE A 92 -7.12 -5.86 -1.20
N LYS A 93 -7.66 -7.08 -1.22
CA LYS A 93 -7.11 -8.17 -2.04
C LYS A 93 -7.14 -7.83 -3.53
N LYS A 94 -8.25 -7.26 -4.00
CA LYS A 94 -8.41 -6.84 -5.40
C LYS A 94 -7.49 -5.67 -5.75
N GLY A 95 -7.28 -4.73 -4.83
CA GLY A 95 -6.32 -3.65 -5.00
C GLY A 95 -4.88 -4.15 -5.07
N LEU A 96 -4.51 -5.12 -4.21
CA LEU A 96 -3.19 -5.75 -4.21
C LEU A 96 -2.93 -6.54 -5.49
N GLU A 97 -3.91 -7.31 -5.99
CA GLU A 97 -3.84 -8.02 -7.26
C GLU A 97 -3.65 -7.08 -8.44
N LYS A 98 -4.46 -6.00 -8.52
CA LYS A 98 -4.30 -4.97 -9.56
C LYS A 98 -2.93 -4.32 -9.52
N THR A 99 -2.41 -4.04 -8.33
CA THR A 99 -1.06 -3.50 -8.15
C THR A 99 0.00 -4.48 -8.65
N PHE A 100 -0.10 -5.75 -8.28
CA PHE A 100 0.80 -6.79 -8.74
C PHE A 100 0.81 -6.93 -10.26
N LEU A 101 -0.38 -7.02 -10.89
CA LEU A 101 -0.53 -7.08 -12.35
C LEU A 101 0.05 -5.84 -13.03
N TRP A 102 -0.16 -4.65 -12.47
CA TRP A 102 0.42 -3.44 -13.02
C TRP A 102 1.96 -3.52 -13.08
N TYR A 103 2.58 -3.98 -12.01
CA TYR A 103 4.02 -4.16 -11.98
C TYR A 103 4.50 -5.22 -12.98
N LEU A 104 3.77 -6.31 -13.18
CA LEU A 104 4.12 -7.32 -14.18
C LEU A 104 4.08 -6.77 -15.62
N HIS A 105 3.10 -5.93 -15.92
CA HIS A 105 2.92 -5.37 -17.27
C HIS A 105 3.78 -4.14 -17.55
N ASN A 106 4.34 -3.49 -16.51
CA ASN A 106 5.12 -2.27 -16.65
C ASN A 106 6.61 -2.48 -16.32
N ASN A 107 7.23 -3.46 -16.96
CA ASN A 107 8.64 -3.83 -16.74
C ASN A 107 9.63 -2.66 -16.93
N ASN A 108 9.32 -1.70 -17.79
CA ASN A 108 10.17 -0.54 -18.02
C ASN A 108 10.27 0.37 -16.79
N TYR A 109 9.27 0.35 -15.90
CA TYR A 109 9.31 1.07 -14.63
C TYR A 109 10.50 0.62 -13.77
N TYR A 110 10.78 -0.69 -13.71
CA TYR A 110 11.94 -1.21 -12.96
C TYR A 110 13.27 -0.91 -13.61
N LYS A 111 13.31 -0.89 -14.96
CA LYS A 111 14.54 -0.60 -15.69
C LYS A 111 15.03 0.82 -15.45
N SER A 112 14.14 1.74 -15.10
CA SER A 112 14.47 3.13 -14.77
C SER A 112 14.99 3.31 -13.34
N ILE A 113 14.83 2.30 -12.47
CA ILE A 113 15.27 2.38 -11.07
C ILE A 113 16.59 1.64 -10.91
N SER A 114 17.57 2.30 -10.31
CA SER A 114 18.88 1.67 -10.01
C SER A 114 18.69 0.41 -9.16
N LYS A 115 19.34 -0.69 -9.52
CA LYS A 115 19.34 -1.91 -8.70
C LYS A 115 19.82 -1.65 -7.26
N LYS A 116 20.77 -0.74 -7.06
CA LYS A 116 21.24 -0.33 -5.73
C LYS A 116 20.14 0.28 -4.89
N ASP A 117 19.25 1.07 -5.49
CA ASP A 117 18.15 1.74 -4.78
C ASP A 117 17.00 0.78 -4.45
N ILE A 118 16.81 -0.28 -5.26
CA ILE A 118 15.81 -1.33 -4.98
C ILE A 118 16.24 -2.22 -3.81
N VAL A 119 17.53 -2.53 -3.71
CA VAL A 119 18.06 -3.51 -2.73
C VAL A 119 18.52 -2.84 -1.44
N LYS A 120 18.87 -1.56 -1.50
CA LYS A 120 19.40 -0.83 -0.34
C LYS A 120 18.31 -0.62 0.71
N ARG A 121 18.51 -1.21 1.86
CA ARG A 121 17.62 -1.00 3.00
C ARG A 121 17.90 0.39 3.60
N LEU A 122 16.88 1.27 3.58
CA LEU A 122 16.99 2.61 4.16
C LEU A 122 17.03 2.53 5.71
N GLY A 123 17.86 3.38 6.33
CA GLY A 123 17.95 3.49 7.80
C GLY A 123 18.79 2.40 8.49
N THR A 124 19.52 1.58 7.75
CA THR A 124 20.57 0.70 8.29
C THR A 124 21.94 1.21 7.83
N LYS A 125 22.82 1.52 8.78
CA LYS A 125 24.26 1.70 8.51
C LYS A 125 24.89 0.34 8.27
#